data_3561f75e6ba9c7d78be29a8397d1cba1
#
_entry.id   3561f75e6ba9c7d78be29a8397d1cba1
#
_cell.length_a   1.000
_cell.length_b   1.000
_cell.length_c   1.000
_cell.angle_alpha   90.00
_cell.angle_beta   90.00
_cell.angle_gamma   90.00
#
_symmetry.space_group_name_H-M   'P 1'
#
loop_
_entity.id
_entity.type
_entity.pdbx_description
1 polymer ?
#
loop_
_entity_poly.entity_id
_entity_poly.type
_entity_poly.pdbx_seq_one_letter_code
_entity_poly.pdbx_strand_id
1 'polypeptide(L)' 'MEDLYFKNHEARIIFGLVVLSQKMQMDFLGIDYNHYSDKKIAEIWYSNIKDVLVVSKHEMRDVALENLEKLYVDMKH' A
#
# COMPACT_ATOMS: atom_id res chain seq x y z
N MET A 1 13.55 11.30 -7.74
CA MET A 1 12.68 10.40 -8.50
C MET A 1 12.61 9.06 -7.80
N GLU A 2 11.45 8.77 -7.29
CA GLU A 2 11.23 7.52 -6.54
C GLU A 2 11.43 6.28 -7.40
N ASP A 3 11.26 6.41 -8.70
CA ASP A 3 11.34 5.26 -9.59
C ASP A 3 12.75 4.88 -10.02
N LEU A 4 13.76 5.57 -9.49
CA LEU A 4 15.15 5.23 -9.78
C LEU A 4 15.48 3.79 -9.40
N TYR A 5 14.87 3.30 -8.34
CA TYR A 5 15.17 1.97 -7.80
C TYR A 5 14.09 0.94 -8.07
N PHE A 6 13.04 1.33 -8.76
CA PHE A 6 11.90 0.44 -9.01
C PHE A 6 11.53 0.48 -10.49
N LYS A 7 11.33 -0.69 -11.07
CA LYS A 7 11.00 -0.79 -12.48
C LYS A 7 9.63 -0.22 -12.81
N ASN A 8 8.72 -0.25 -11.85
CA ASN A 8 7.37 0.22 -12.08
C ASN A 8 6.66 0.49 -10.75
N HIS A 9 5.47 1.04 -10.86
CA HIS A 9 4.65 1.41 -9.71
C HIS A 9 4.28 0.20 -8.86
N GLU A 10 4.02 -0.92 -9.50
CA GLU A 10 3.67 -2.17 -8.83
C GLU A 10 4.78 -2.62 -7.88
N ALA A 11 6.01 -2.65 -8.38
CA ALA A 11 7.15 -3.07 -7.56
C ALA A 11 7.35 -2.13 -6.37
N ARG A 12 7.12 -0.85 -6.57
CA ARG A 12 7.25 0.14 -5.51
C ARG A 12 6.21 -0.08 -4.41
N ILE A 13 4.97 -0.33 -4.80
CA ILE A 13 3.89 -0.60 -3.84
C ILE A 13 4.19 -1.87 -3.05
N ILE A 14 4.61 -2.93 -3.73
CA ILE A 14 4.91 -4.20 -3.06
C ILE A 14 6.06 -4.03 -2.06
N PHE A 15 7.10 -3.29 -2.44
CA PHE A 15 8.20 -3.01 -1.54
C PHE A 15 7.70 -2.31 -0.26
N GLY A 16 6.86 -1.28 -0.43
CA GLY A 16 6.32 -0.55 0.71
C GLY A 16 5.48 -1.41 1.63
N LEU A 17 4.71 -2.34 1.05
CA LEU A 17 3.83 -3.19 1.85
C LEU A 17 4.56 -4.34 2.52
N VAL A 18 5.58 -4.90 1.89
CA VAL A 18 6.24 -6.11 2.36
C VAL A 18 7.49 -5.81 3.19
N VAL A 19 8.29 -4.85 2.76
CA VAL A 19 9.60 -4.60 3.38
C VAL A 19 9.55 -3.55 4.47
N LEU A 20 8.81 -2.48 4.24
CA LEU A 20 8.75 -1.36 5.19
C LEU A 20 7.70 -1.60 6.26
N SER A 21 7.82 -0.89 7.37
CA SER A 21 6.86 -0.99 8.45
C SER A 21 6.71 0.35 9.16
N GLN A 22 5.61 0.49 9.90
CA GLN A 22 5.32 1.65 10.71
C GLN A 22 5.42 2.97 9.94
N LYS A 23 6.07 3.97 10.49
CA LYS A 23 6.11 5.28 9.89
C LYS A 23 6.75 5.29 8.49
N MET A 24 7.79 4.51 8.30
CA MET A 24 8.45 4.44 7.00
C MET A 24 7.50 3.90 5.94
N GLN A 25 6.72 2.89 6.29
CA GLN A 25 5.73 2.32 5.39
C GLN A 25 4.65 3.36 5.07
N MET A 26 4.17 4.07 6.07
CA MET A 26 3.15 5.09 5.87
C MET A 26 3.64 6.20 4.96
N ASP A 27 4.85 6.69 5.21
CA ASP A 27 5.43 7.77 4.38
C ASP A 27 5.62 7.32 2.95
N PHE A 28 6.11 6.10 2.76
CA PHE A 28 6.40 5.57 1.44
C PHE A 28 5.13 5.35 0.61
N LEU A 29 4.06 4.90 1.24
CA LEU A 29 2.79 4.62 0.58
C LEU A 29 1.85 5.82 0.52
N GLY A 30 2.28 6.95 1.08
CA GLY A 30 1.46 8.15 1.04
C GLY A 30 0.30 8.15 2.03
N ILE A 31 0.43 7.39 3.10
CA ILE A 31 -0.60 7.32 4.14
C ILE A 31 -0.38 8.45 5.12
N ASP A 32 -1.44 9.19 5.44
CA ASP A 32 -1.36 10.27 6.42
C ASP A 32 -2.55 10.21 7.38
N TYR A 33 -2.65 11.20 8.24
CA TYR A 33 -3.71 11.25 9.23
C TYR A 33 -5.10 11.16 8.62
N ASN A 34 -5.29 11.72 7.44
CA ASN A 34 -6.60 11.74 6.79
C ASN A 34 -7.11 10.33 6.47
N HIS A 35 -6.20 9.40 6.23
CA HIS A 35 -6.58 8.01 5.96
C HIS A 35 -7.23 7.36 7.18
N TYR A 36 -6.89 7.82 8.37
CA TYR A 36 -7.45 7.26 9.59
C TYR A 36 -8.70 8.01 10.07
N SER A 37 -8.88 9.25 9.62
CA SER A 37 -10.01 10.07 10.05
C SER A 37 -11.16 10.08 9.06
N ASP A 38 -10.90 9.78 7.79
CA ASP A 38 -11.92 9.82 6.74
C ASP A 38 -11.97 8.47 6.02
N LYS A 39 -13.05 7.74 6.25
CA LYS A 39 -13.22 6.40 5.69
C LYS A 39 -13.19 6.40 4.17
N LYS A 40 -13.67 7.48 3.55
CA LYS A 40 -13.72 7.56 2.10
C LYS A 40 -12.32 7.65 1.51
N ILE A 41 -11.46 8.43 2.15
CA ILE A 41 -10.06 8.55 1.71
C ILE A 41 -9.36 7.21 1.83
N ALA A 42 -9.57 6.51 2.95
CA ALA A 42 -8.98 5.19 3.17
C ALA A 42 -9.46 4.20 2.11
N GLU A 43 -10.74 4.23 1.79
CA GLU A 43 -11.33 3.32 0.80
C GLU A 43 -10.76 3.55 -0.59
N ILE A 44 -10.61 4.81 -0.99
CA ILE A 44 -10.04 5.14 -2.28
C ILE A 44 -8.59 4.68 -2.37
N TRP A 45 -7.81 4.94 -1.32
CA TRP A 45 -6.42 4.53 -1.24
C TRP A 45 -6.31 3.00 -1.35
N TYR A 46 -7.12 2.29 -0.58
CA TYR A 46 -7.13 0.83 -0.57
C TYR A 46 -7.48 0.26 -1.94
N SER A 47 -8.55 0.78 -2.55
CA SER A 47 -9.00 0.28 -3.84
C SER A 47 -7.96 0.49 -4.93
N ASN A 48 -7.32 1.66 -4.94
CA ASN A 48 -6.31 1.96 -5.96
C ASN A 48 -5.12 0.99 -5.86
N ILE A 49 -4.67 0.70 -4.65
CA ILE A 49 -3.55 -0.20 -4.47
C ILE A 49 -3.96 -1.63 -4.75
N LYS A 50 -5.15 -2.03 -4.30
CA LYS A 50 -5.64 -3.39 -4.54
C LYS A 50 -5.76 -3.67 -6.03
N ASP A 51 -6.25 -2.71 -6.81
CA ASP A 51 -6.39 -2.88 -8.25
C ASP A 51 -5.06 -3.18 -8.92
N VAL A 52 -3.98 -2.55 -8.45
CA VAL A 52 -2.65 -2.83 -8.97
C VAL A 52 -2.22 -4.25 -8.60
N LEU A 53 -2.46 -4.64 -7.36
CA LEU A 53 -1.99 -5.93 -6.85
C LEU A 53 -2.74 -7.12 -7.43
N VAL A 54 -4.05 -7.00 -7.66
CA VAL A 54 -4.83 -8.15 -8.14
C VAL A 54 -4.42 -8.58 -9.55
N VAL A 55 -3.88 -7.66 -10.35
CA VAL A 55 -3.41 -8.00 -11.69
C VAL A 55 -1.92 -8.27 -11.73
N SER A 56 -1.24 -8.14 -10.60
CA SER A 56 0.20 -8.32 -10.51
C SER A 56 0.56 -9.80 -10.61
N LYS A 57 1.72 -10.07 -11.22
CA LYS A 57 2.29 -11.41 -11.26
C LYS A 57 3.52 -11.52 -10.38
N HIS A 58 3.74 -10.52 -9.53
CA HIS A 58 4.90 -10.51 -8.63
C HIS A 58 4.75 -11.63 -7.60
N GLU A 59 5.85 -12.31 -7.30
CA GLU A 59 5.81 -13.43 -6.36
C GLU A 59 5.42 -13.03 -4.95
N MET A 60 5.63 -11.77 -4.57
CA MET A 60 5.28 -11.26 -3.25
C MET A 60 3.89 -10.63 -3.20
N ARG A 61 3.11 -10.75 -4.27
CA ARG A 61 1.78 -10.16 -4.34
C ARG A 61 0.87 -10.61 -3.19
N ASP A 62 0.88 -11.89 -2.87
CA ASP A 62 -0.02 -12.40 -1.85
C ASP A 62 0.30 -11.83 -0.48
N VAL A 63 1.60 -11.70 -0.16
CA VAL A 63 2.04 -11.09 1.09
C VAL A 63 1.65 -9.63 1.12
N ALA A 64 1.84 -8.94 -0.01
CA ALA A 64 1.47 -7.52 -0.12
C ALA A 64 -0.02 -7.32 0.10
N LEU A 65 -0.85 -8.18 -0.50
CA LEU A 65 -2.31 -8.09 -0.32
C LEU A 65 -2.69 -8.30 1.14
N GLU A 66 -2.08 -9.27 1.80
CA GLU A 66 -2.35 -9.52 3.20
C GLU A 66 -2.00 -8.30 4.06
N ASN A 67 -0.84 -7.71 3.81
CA ASN A 67 -0.41 -6.52 4.55
C ASN A 67 -1.29 -5.33 4.26
N LEU A 68 -1.75 -5.18 3.01
CA LEU A 68 -2.68 -4.12 2.64
C LEU A 68 -3.99 -4.24 3.42
N GLU A 69 -4.52 -5.46 3.54
CA GLU A 69 -5.74 -5.68 4.30
C GLU A 69 -5.57 -5.29 5.77
N LYS A 70 -4.43 -5.62 6.36
CA LYS A 70 -4.15 -5.26 7.75
C LYS A 70 -4.11 -3.76 7.95
N LEU A 71 -3.47 -3.03 7.04
CA LEU A 71 -3.42 -1.58 7.10
C LEU A 71 -4.82 -0.97 6.98
N TYR A 72 -5.60 -1.50 6.05
CA TYR A 72 -6.94 -0.98 5.82
C TYR A 72 -7.84 -1.22 7.03
N VAL A 73 -7.73 -2.38 7.66
CA VAL A 73 -8.50 -2.67 8.88
C VAL A 73 -8.15 -1.66 9.97
N ASP A 74 -6.87 -1.34 10.12
CA ASP A 74 -6.45 -0.34 11.09
C ASP A 74 -7.04 1.03 10.78
N MET A 75 -7.11 1.39 9.52
CA MET A 75 -7.68 2.68 9.12
C MET A 75 -9.17 2.78 9.43
N LYS A 76 -9.88 1.66 9.39
CA LYS A 76 -11.32 1.65 9.66
C LYS A 76 -11.64 1.75 11.15
N HIS A 77 -10.69 1.48 11.99
CA HIS A 77 -10.85 1.61 13.42
C HIS A 77 -10.51 3.02 13.87
#